data_b8ce5c2c54e1fcbf638f2797c55d4cc0
#
_entry.id   b8ce5c2c54e1fcbf638f2797c55d4cc0
#
_cell.length_a   1.000
_cell.length_b   1.000
_cell.length_c   1.000
_cell.angle_alpha   90.00
_cell.angle_beta   90.00
_cell.angle_gamma   90.00
#
_symmetry.space_group_name_H-M   'P 1'
#
loop_
_entity.id
_entity.type
_entity.pdbx_description
1 polymer ?
#
loop_
_entity_poly.entity_id
_entity_poly.type
_entity_poly.pdbx_seq_one_letter_code
_entity_poly.pdbx_strand_id
1 'polypeptide(L)'
;GLNDGAAGALLMSADNAEKRGITPLARIASYATVGLDPTIMGAGPIYASRKALEKAGWKAEDLDLVEANEAFAAQACAVNKDMGWDPSIVNVNGGAIAIGHPIGASGARILNTLLFEMQRRGAKKGLAGGDGVAGGQCFVAARLVALAGRLPAARPVGDLFHAGDHRHGV
;
A
#
# COMPACT_ATOMS: atom_id res chain seq x y z
N GLY A 1 11.53 -0.22 -13.51
CA GLY A 1 11.96 -1.48 -14.13
C GLY A 1 11.33 -2.69 -13.47
N LEU A 2 11.27 -3.80 -14.20
CA LEU A 2 10.95 -5.10 -13.62
C LEU A 2 12.13 -5.56 -12.76
N ASN A 3 11.86 -6.06 -11.58
CA ASN A 3 12.88 -6.52 -10.64
C ASN A 3 12.32 -7.62 -9.74
N ASP A 4 13.22 -8.32 -9.09
CA ASP A 4 12.86 -9.28 -8.05
C ASP A 4 12.48 -8.55 -6.76
N GLY A 5 11.58 -9.15 -6.00
CA GLY A 5 11.16 -8.63 -4.70
C GLY A 5 10.20 -9.57 -4.00
N ALA A 6 10.17 -9.48 -2.68
CA ALA A 6 9.24 -10.21 -1.85
C ALA A 6 8.67 -9.30 -0.76
N ALA A 7 7.43 -9.50 -0.41
CA ALA A 7 6.77 -8.84 0.70
C ALA A 7 5.74 -9.77 1.32
N GLY A 8 5.53 -9.67 2.62
CA GLY A 8 4.58 -10.50 3.35
C GLY A 8 3.73 -9.69 4.31
N ALA A 9 2.49 -10.10 4.51
CA ALA A 9 1.59 -9.55 5.51
C ALA A 9 0.85 -10.70 6.21
N LEU A 10 0.72 -10.62 7.52
CA LEU A 10 -0.10 -11.54 8.29
C LEU A 10 -1.50 -10.93 8.45
N LEU A 11 -2.49 -11.65 7.95
CA LEU A 11 -3.89 -11.25 8.01
C LEU A 11 -4.67 -12.17 8.95
N MET A 12 -5.52 -11.62 9.77
CA MET A 12 -6.44 -12.35 10.62
C MET A 12 -7.67 -11.53 10.96
N SER A 13 -8.72 -12.19 11.47
CA SER A 13 -9.88 -11.45 12.00
C SER A 13 -9.52 -10.74 13.30
N ALA A 14 -10.25 -9.65 13.61
CA ALA A 14 -10.07 -8.90 14.85
C ALA A 14 -10.20 -9.82 16.08
N ASP A 15 -11.19 -10.70 16.09
CA ASP A 15 -11.43 -11.65 17.18
C ASP A 15 -10.24 -12.62 17.41
N ASN A 16 -9.60 -13.06 16.30
CA ASN A 16 -8.42 -13.91 16.42
C ASN A 16 -7.19 -13.15 16.91
N ALA A 17 -7.04 -11.89 16.51
CA ALA A 17 -5.98 -11.03 17.02
C ALA A 17 -6.13 -10.85 18.53
N GLU A 18 -7.34 -10.52 19.00
CA GLU A 18 -7.64 -10.36 20.41
C GLU A 18 -7.40 -11.64 21.23
N LYS A 19 -7.93 -12.78 20.76
CA LYS A 19 -7.72 -14.08 21.42
C LYS A 19 -6.25 -14.49 21.54
N ARG A 20 -5.41 -14.01 20.62
CA ARG A 20 -3.95 -14.28 20.61
C ARG A 20 -3.12 -13.20 21.27
N GLY A 21 -3.74 -12.14 21.78
CA GLY A 21 -3.03 -10.97 22.34
C GLY A 21 -2.18 -10.22 21.32
N ILE A 22 -2.53 -10.29 20.04
CA ILE A 22 -1.80 -9.63 18.96
C ILE A 22 -2.40 -8.25 18.71
N THR A 23 -1.56 -7.24 18.78
CA THR A 23 -1.94 -5.87 18.43
C THR A 23 -1.82 -5.68 16.91
N PRO A 24 -2.92 -5.47 16.16
CA PRO A 24 -2.85 -5.26 14.73
C PRO A 24 -2.24 -3.89 14.40
N LEU A 25 -1.46 -3.81 13.31
CA LEU A 25 -0.92 -2.55 12.80
C LEU A 25 -2.02 -1.67 12.24
N ALA A 26 -3.00 -2.27 11.59
CA ALA A 26 -4.13 -1.58 11.01
C ALA A 26 -5.32 -2.52 10.82
N ARG A 27 -6.48 -1.94 10.58
CA ARG A 27 -7.67 -2.64 10.13
C ARG A 27 -7.92 -2.33 8.66
N ILE A 28 -8.15 -3.34 7.85
CA ILE A 28 -8.65 -3.17 6.49
C ILE A 28 -10.10 -2.67 6.59
N ALA A 29 -10.34 -1.43 6.18
CA ALA A 29 -11.66 -0.81 6.24
C ALA A 29 -12.54 -1.30 5.09
N SER A 30 -11.98 -1.40 3.90
CA SER A 30 -12.64 -1.93 2.71
C SER A 30 -11.61 -2.39 1.68
N TYR A 31 -12.09 -3.10 0.66
CA TYR A 31 -11.34 -3.39 -0.56
C TYR A 31 -12.28 -3.43 -1.76
N ALA A 32 -11.73 -3.20 -2.95
CA ALA A 32 -12.44 -3.33 -4.20
C ALA A 32 -11.55 -3.89 -5.31
N THR A 33 -12.17 -4.67 -6.16
CA THR A 33 -11.61 -5.11 -7.44
C THR A 33 -12.56 -4.65 -8.54
N VAL A 34 -12.02 -4.16 -9.63
CA VAL A 34 -12.78 -3.74 -10.81
C VAL A 34 -12.17 -4.34 -12.06
N GLY A 35 -13.00 -4.72 -13.01
CA GLY A 35 -12.60 -5.06 -14.37
C GLY A 35 -12.83 -3.85 -15.28
N LEU A 36 -11.93 -3.64 -16.23
CA LEU A 36 -12.04 -2.57 -17.23
C LEU A 36 -11.76 -3.13 -18.63
N ASP A 37 -12.09 -2.33 -19.63
CA ASP A 37 -11.59 -2.55 -20.98
C ASP A 37 -10.07 -2.60 -20.95
N PRO A 38 -9.42 -3.65 -21.51
CA PRO A 38 -7.97 -3.79 -21.50
C PRO A 38 -7.22 -2.60 -22.11
N THR A 39 -7.84 -1.87 -23.02
CA THR A 39 -7.23 -0.69 -23.68
C THR A 39 -7.02 0.49 -22.72
N ILE A 40 -7.74 0.51 -21.61
CA ILE A 40 -7.65 1.55 -20.56
C ILE A 40 -7.31 0.96 -19.20
N MET A 41 -6.65 -0.20 -19.14
CA MET A 41 -6.34 -0.88 -17.88
C MET A 41 -5.64 0.02 -16.86
N GLY A 42 -4.79 0.95 -17.31
CA GLY A 42 -4.10 1.91 -16.45
C GLY A 42 -5.03 2.87 -15.68
N ALA A 43 -6.29 2.99 -16.08
CA ALA A 43 -7.30 3.75 -15.33
C ALA A 43 -7.94 2.96 -14.18
N GLY A 44 -7.65 1.67 -14.06
CA GLY A 44 -8.23 0.78 -13.05
C GLY A 44 -8.11 1.28 -11.62
N PRO A 45 -6.96 1.81 -11.17
CA PRO A 45 -6.82 2.35 -9.83
C PRO A 45 -7.85 3.43 -9.48
N ILE A 46 -8.29 4.23 -10.47
CA ILE A 46 -9.31 5.27 -10.28
C ILE A 46 -10.63 4.66 -9.82
N TYR A 47 -11.14 3.70 -10.59
CA TYR A 47 -12.44 3.07 -10.31
C TYR A 47 -12.40 2.20 -9.04
N ALA A 48 -11.29 1.49 -8.83
CA ALA A 48 -11.10 0.68 -7.63
C ALA A 48 -11.01 1.54 -6.37
N SER A 49 -10.29 2.68 -6.43
CA SER A 49 -10.21 3.64 -5.32
C SER A 49 -11.57 4.18 -4.94
N ARG A 50 -12.31 4.69 -5.92
CA ARG A 50 -13.63 5.24 -5.70
C ARG A 50 -14.56 4.22 -5.05
N LYS A 51 -14.57 2.99 -5.58
CA LYS A 51 -15.40 1.90 -5.03
C LYS A 51 -14.96 1.48 -3.62
N ALA A 52 -13.65 1.46 -3.33
CA ALA A 52 -13.17 1.13 -1.99
C ALA A 52 -13.49 2.24 -0.98
N LEU A 53 -13.33 3.51 -1.37
CA LEU A 53 -13.67 4.66 -0.54
C LEU A 53 -15.18 4.70 -0.25
N GLU A 54 -16.02 4.49 -1.26
CA GLU A 54 -17.48 4.39 -1.09
C GLU A 54 -17.84 3.32 -0.06
N LYS A 55 -17.30 2.11 -0.17
CA LYS A 55 -17.53 1.03 0.78
C LYS A 55 -17.05 1.35 2.19
N ALA A 56 -15.98 2.14 2.34
CA ALA A 56 -15.48 2.58 3.63
C ALA A 56 -16.27 3.74 4.22
N GLY A 57 -17.12 4.39 3.44
CA GLY A 57 -17.81 5.64 3.79
C GLY A 57 -16.84 6.83 3.90
N TRP A 58 -15.73 6.80 3.11
CA TRP A 58 -14.71 7.84 3.10
C TRP A 58 -14.69 8.58 1.78
N LYS A 59 -14.20 9.82 1.83
CA LYS A 59 -13.90 10.63 0.65
C LYS A 59 -12.39 10.64 0.37
N ALA A 60 -11.99 11.07 -0.81
CA ALA A 60 -10.58 11.19 -1.17
C ALA A 60 -9.83 12.19 -0.27
N GLU A 61 -10.51 13.26 0.12
CA GLU A 61 -9.98 14.30 1.01
C GLU A 61 -9.78 13.84 2.45
N ASP A 62 -10.37 12.72 2.84
CA ASP A 62 -10.21 12.12 4.17
C ASP A 62 -8.90 11.36 4.35
N LEU A 63 -8.17 11.11 3.27
CA LEU A 63 -6.96 10.31 3.28
C LEU A 63 -5.76 11.11 3.80
N ASP A 64 -5.02 10.49 4.72
CA ASP A 64 -3.77 11.04 5.23
C ASP A 64 -2.57 10.60 4.35
N LEU A 65 -2.65 9.43 3.73
CA LEU A 65 -1.59 8.83 2.90
C LEU A 65 -2.16 7.96 1.79
N VAL A 66 -1.46 7.95 0.66
CA VAL A 66 -1.77 7.10 -0.50
C VAL A 66 -0.49 6.42 -1.00
N GLU A 67 -0.54 5.12 -1.15
CA GLU A 67 0.46 4.33 -1.88
C GLU A 67 -0.18 3.80 -3.17
N ALA A 68 0.05 4.50 -4.27
CA ALA A 68 -0.43 4.14 -5.59
C ALA A 68 0.73 3.51 -6.39
N ASN A 69 0.57 2.25 -6.83
CA ASN A 69 1.62 1.59 -7.61
C ASN A 69 1.81 2.30 -8.96
N GLU A 70 3.05 2.66 -9.26
CA GLU A 70 3.44 3.34 -10.49
C GLU A 70 3.90 2.33 -11.53
N ALA A 71 2.96 1.58 -12.14
CA ALA A 71 3.31 0.66 -13.22
C ALA A 71 3.90 1.41 -14.42
N PHE A 72 3.35 2.60 -14.73
CA PHE A 72 3.81 3.52 -15.77
C PHE A 72 3.67 4.97 -15.29
N ALA A 73 4.61 5.84 -15.67
CA ALA A 73 4.58 7.25 -15.28
C ALA A 73 3.33 7.98 -15.78
N ALA A 74 2.94 7.76 -17.03
CA ALA A 74 1.73 8.36 -17.60
C ALA A 74 0.47 7.91 -16.86
N GLN A 75 0.39 6.63 -16.49
CA GLN A 75 -0.72 6.07 -15.71
C GLN A 75 -0.76 6.70 -14.31
N ALA A 76 0.37 6.81 -13.62
CA ALA A 76 0.43 7.42 -12.29
C ALA A 76 -0.03 8.89 -12.32
N CYS A 77 0.41 9.66 -13.33
CA CYS A 77 -0.03 11.03 -13.53
C CYS A 77 -1.55 11.13 -13.78
N ALA A 78 -2.10 10.25 -14.62
CA ALA A 78 -3.53 10.22 -14.92
C ALA A 78 -4.36 9.89 -13.68
N VAL A 79 -3.95 8.88 -12.90
CA VAL A 79 -4.63 8.48 -11.66
C VAL A 79 -4.61 9.62 -10.64
N ASN A 80 -3.45 10.22 -10.38
CA ASN A 80 -3.32 11.31 -9.42
C ASN A 80 -4.19 12.51 -9.81
N LYS A 81 -4.19 12.86 -11.10
CA LYS A 81 -5.02 13.96 -11.63
C LYS A 81 -6.51 13.69 -11.48
N ASP A 82 -6.96 12.49 -11.84
CA ASP A 82 -8.39 12.14 -11.82
C ASP A 82 -8.92 11.99 -10.39
N MET A 83 -8.11 11.44 -9.47
CA MET A 83 -8.47 11.30 -8.06
C MET A 83 -8.36 12.61 -7.28
N GLY A 84 -7.66 13.60 -7.81
CA GLY A 84 -7.46 14.89 -7.15
C GLY A 84 -6.67 14.82 -5.85
N TRP A 85 -5.83 13.80 -5.69
CA TRP A 85 -4.99 13.66 -4.50
C TRP A 85 -3.94 14.77 -4.40
N ASP A 86 -3.68 15.24 -3.19
CA ASP A 86 -2.52 16.07 -2.90
C ASP A 86 -1.23 15.26 -3.14
N PRO A 87 -0.34 15.68 -4.05
CA PRO A 87 0.91 14.96 -4.30
C PRO A 87 1.79 14.77 -3.06
N SER A 88 1.64 15.61 -2.04
CA SER A 88 2.43 15.53 -0.80
C SER A 88 2.10 14.31 0.08
N ILE A 89 0.96 13.67 -0.17
CA ILE A 89 0.54 12.46 0.56
C ILE A 89 0.67 11.18 -0.29
N VAL A 90 1.07 11.28 -1.56
CA VAL A 90 1.14 10.15 -2.49
C VAL A 90 2.58 9.65 -2.60
N ASN A 91 2.78 8.33 -2.39
CA ASN A 91 4.09 7.67 -2.56
C ASN A 91 5.24 8.43 -1.89
N VAL A 92 5.04 8.85 -0.67
CA VAL A 92 5.93 9.77 0.06
C VAL A 92 7.34 9.22 0.32
N ASN A 93 7.53 7.91 0.15
CA ASN A 93 8.83 7.24 0.24
C ASN A 93 9.37 6.80 -1.14
N GLY A 94 8.81 7.34 -2.22
CA GLY A 94 9.07 6.93 -3.59
C GLY A 94 8.18 5.77 -4.03
N GLY A 95 7.80 5.77 -5.30
CA GLY A 95 6.98 4.74 -5.93
C GLY A 95 7.80 3.76 -6.78
N ALA A 96 7.12 2.90 -7.53
CA ALA A 96 7.73 1.86 -8.34
C ALA A 96 8.68 2.37 -9.44
N ILE A 97 8.52 3.61 -9.89
CA ILE A 97 9.44 4.24 -10.84
C ILE A 97 10.84 4.39 -10.21
N ALA A 98 10.90 4.77 -8.94
CA ALA A 98 12.15 4.97 -8.20
C ALA A 98 12.73 3.66 -7.67
N ILE A 99 11.90 2.79 -7.07
CA ILE A 99 12.36 1.62 -6.31
C ILE A 99 12.15 0.28 -7.02
N GLY A 100 11.44 0.26 -8.15
CA GLY A 100 11.15 -0.94 -8.92
C GLY A 100 9.75 -1.50 -8.70
N HIS A 101 9.34 -2.39 -9.63
CA HIS A 101 8.01 -3.00 -9.68
C HIS A 101 8.12 -4.54 -9.71
N PRO A 102 8.33 -5.19 -8.57
CA PRO A 102 8.29 -6.65 -8.47
C PRO A 102 6.82 -7.10 -8.54
N ILE A 103 6.31 -7.38 -9.75
CA ILE A 103 4.88 -7.53 -10.07
C ILE A 103 4.15 -8.43 -9.06
N GLY A 104 4.70 -9.61 -8.75
CA GLY A 104 4.09 -10.54 -7.81
C GLY A 104 4.10 -10.09 -6.35
N ALA A 105 4.94 -9.13 -5.98
CA ALA A 105 5.07 -8.62 -4.61
C ALA A 105 4.50 -7.20 -4.44
N SER A 106 4.22 -6.48 -5.53
CA SER A 106 3.89 -5.06 -5.49
C SER A 106 2.68 -4.73 -4.61
N GLY A 107 1.64 -5.56 -4.63
CA GLY A 107 0.47 -5.34 -3.77
C GLY A 107 0.82 -5.37 -2.27
N ALA A 108 1.55 -6.39 -1.82
CA ALA A 108 2.00 -6.48 -0.43
C ALA A 108 3.05 -5.39 -0.10
N ARG A 109 3.92 -5.04 -1.05
CA ARG A 109 4.92 -3.99 -0.87
C ARG A 109 4.28 -2.64 -0.59
N ILE A 110 3.34 -2.18 -1.44
CA ILE A 110 2.69 -0.87 -1.24
C ILE A 110 1.89 -0.84 0.06
N LEU A 111 1.22 -1.95 0.41
CA LEU A 111 0.52 -2.05 1.68
C LEU A 111 1.48 -1.90 2.87
N ASN A 112 2.60 -2.62 2.86
CA ASN A 112 3.60 -2.52 3.93
C ASN A 112 4.18 -1.10 4.03
N THR A 113 4.55 -0.50 2.89
CA THR A 113 5.04 0.89 2.85
C THR A 113 4.03 1.84 3.47
N LEU A 114 2.75 1.73 3.07
CA LEU A 114 1.67 2.52 3.63
C LEU A 114 1.56 2.35 5.15
N LEU A 115 1.51 1.12 5.65
CA LEU A 115 1.30 0.84 7.06
C LEU A 115 2.42 1.38 7.94
N PHE A 116 3.68 1.18 7.55
CA PHE A 116 4.82 1.70 8.30
C PHE A 116 4.89 3.23 8.27
N GLU A 117 4.56 3.84 7.13
CA GLU A 117 4.51 5.29 7.04
C GLU A 117 3.35 5.89 7.84
N MET A 118 2.19 5.23 7.84
CA MET A 118 1.06 5.61 8.70
C MET A 118 1.45 5.57 10.18
N GLN A 119 2.20 4.56 10.61
CA GLN A 119 2.72 4.49 11.98
C GLN A 119 3.68 5.64 12.28
N ARG A 120 4.64 5.90 11.38
CA ARG A 120 5.65 6.95 11.54
C ARG A 120 5.04 8.33 11.69
N ARG A 121 3.97 8.63 10.93
CA ARG A 121 3.28 9.93 10.92
C ARG A 121 2.10 10.01 11.90
N GLY A 122 1.68 8.92 12.51
CA GLY A 122 0.44 8.88 13.28
C GLY A 122 -0.82 9.01 12.42
N ALA A 123 -0.71 8.74 11.12
CA ALA A 123 -1.81 8.78 10.16
C ALA A 123 -2.88 7.74 10.48
N LYS A 124 -4.14 8.04 10.17
CA LYS A 124 -5.29 7.20 10.53
C LYS A 124 -5.99 6.57 9.35
N LYS A 125 -5.99 7.23 8.19
CA LYS A 125 -6.65 6.80 6.98
C LYS A 125 -5.64 6.71 5.85
N GLY A 126 -5.47 5.55 5.28
CA GLY A 126 -4.56 5.30 4.17
C GLY A 126 -5.19 4.44 3.10
N LEU A 127 -4.70 4.57 1.89
CA LEU A 127 -5.14 3.84 0.73
C LEU A 127 -3.94 3.27 0.01
N ALA A 128 -3.97 1.96 -0.28
CA ALA A 128 -3.00 1.29 -1.12
C ALA A 128 -3.67 0.70 -2.34
N GLY A 129 -3.13 0.93 -3.52
CA GLY A 129 -3.74 0.44 -4.74
C GLY A 129 -2.82 0.38 -5.94
N GLY A 130 -3.20 -0.41 -6.93
CA GLY A 130 -2.44 -0.60 -8.15
C GLY A 130 -3.16 -1.38 -9.21
N ASP A 131 -2.47 -1.55 -10.34
CA ASP A 131 -2.93 -2.35 -11.45
C ASP A 131 -2.78 -3.83 -11.12
N GLY A 132 -3.86 -4.59 -11.24
CA GLY A 132 -3.84 -6.05 -11.10
C GLY A 132 -3.41 -6.74 -12.38
N VAL A 133 -2.88 -7.95 -12.25
CA VAL A 133 -2.62 -8.84 -13.39
C VAL A 133 -3.96 -9.34 -13.94
N ALA A 134 -4.11 -9.42 -15.25
CA ALA A 134 -5.30 -9.93 -15.95
C ALA A 134 -6.56 -9.06 -15.90
N GLY A 135 -6.44 -7.74 -15.89
CA GLY A 135 -7.57 -6.83 -16.07
C GLY A 135 -8.40 -6.54 -14.82
N GLY A 136 -8.02 -7.11 -13.65
CA GLY A 136 -8.65 -6.81 -12.38
C GLY A 136 -7.76 -5.89 -11.53
N GLN A 137 -8.37 -4.87 -10.93
CA GLN A 137 -7.69 -3.94 -10.02
C GLN A 137 -8.09 -4.27 -8.59
N CYS A 138 -7.09 -4.46 -7.70
CA CYS A 138 -7.35 -4.73 -6.29
C CYS A 138 -6.97 -3.51 -5.44
N PHE A 139 -7.86 -3.10 -4.56
CA PHE A 139 -7.69 -1.91 -3.75
C PHE A 139 -7.95 -2.17 -2.27
N VAL A 140 -7.14 -1.55 -1.41
CA VAL A 140 -7.28 -1.69 0.04
C VAL A 140 -7.24 -0.32 0.68
N ALA A 141 -8.26 0.01 1.44
CA ALA A 141 -8.24 1.15 2.34
C ALA A 141 -8.02 0.64 3.77
N ALA A 142 -7.03 1.18 4.47
CA ALA A 142 -6.68 0.75 5.81
C ALA A 142 -6.80 1.90 6.80
N ARG A 143 -7.24 1.60 8.01
CA ARG A 143 -7.26 2.55 9.13
C ARG A 143 -6.33 2.04 10.22
N LEU A 144 -5.41 2.88 10.67
CA LEU A 144 -4.58 2.56 11.82
C LEU A 144 -5.47 2.45 13.07
N VAL A 145 -5.37 1.33 13.78
CA VAL A 145 -6.04 1.16 15.06
C VAL A 145 -5.16 1.79 16.12
N ALA A 146 -5.57 2.94 16.66
CA ALA A 146 -4.95 3.50 17.84
C ALA A 146 -5.33 2.62 19.06
N LEU A 147 -4.49 1.65 19.39
CA LEU A 147 -4.60 0.93 20.64
C LEU A 147 -3.85 1.73 21.72
N ALA A 148 -4.52 2.02 22.82
CA ALA A 148 -3.91 2.57 24.02
C ALA A 148 -2.97 1.51 24.61
N GLY A 149 -1.68 1.60 24.27
CA GLY A 149 -0.65 0.69 24.76
C GLY A 149 0.59 0.80 23.87
N ARG A 150 1.73 1.09 24.48
CA ARG A 150 3.01 1.32 23.80
C ARG A 150 3.31 0.23 22.78
N LEU A 151 3.28 0.59 21.50
CA LEU A 151 3.97 -0.20 20.48
C LEU A 151 5.47 -0.12 20.78
N PRO A 152 6.23 -1.23 20.72
CA PRO A 152 7.69 -1.13 20.73
C PRO A 152 8.10 -0.26 19.55
N ALA A 153 9.05 0.64 19.76
CA ALA A 153 9.56 1.51 18.72
C ALA A 153 9.93 0.65 17.49
N ALA A 154 9.34 0.98 16.35
CA ALA A 154 9.68 0.31 15.10
C ALA A 154 11.19 0.48 14.87
N ARG A 155 11.90 -0.62 14.66
CA ARG A 155 13.31 -0.54 14.25
C ARG A 155 13.38 0.24 12.94
N PRO A 156 14.34 1.15 12.78
CA PRO A 156 14.54 1.86 11.51
C PRO A 156 14.71 0.85 10.37
N VAL A 157 14.07 1.09 9.25
CA VAL A 157 14.12 0.23 8.05
C VAL A 157 15.58 0.03 7.55
N GLY A 158 16.51 0.91 7.93
CA GLY A 158 17.93 0.80 7.61
C GLY A 158 18.64 -0.45 8.15
N ASP A 159 18.13 -1.08 9.21
CA ASP A 159 18.77 -2.27 9.81
C ASP A 159 18.36 -3.59 9.12
N LEU A 160 17.47 -3.55 8.15
CA LEU A 160 17.00 -4.74 7.41
C LEU A 160 17.75 -5.01 6.11
N PHE A 161 18.66 -4.14 5.71
CA PHE A 161 19.50 -4.31 4.52
C PHE A 161 21.00 -4.46 4.88
N HIS A 162 21.33 -5.47 5.67
CA HIS A 162 22.69 -5.98 5.66
C HIS A 162 22.81 -6.95 4.47
N ALA A 163 23.33 -6.46 3.37
CA ALA A 163 23.82 -7.31 2.29
C ALA A 163 24.95 -8.16 2.91
N GLY A 164 24.74 -9.46 2.95
CA GLY A 164 25.80 -10.39 3.36
C GLY A 164 27.00 -10.23 2.44
N ASP A 165 28.13 -9.81 3.02
CA ASP A 165 29.45 -9.76 2.36
C ASP A 165 29.90 -11.21 2.14
N HIS A 166 29.54 -11.80 1.00
CA HIS A 166 30.11 -13.06 0.56
C HIS A 166 31.47 -12.83 -0.08
N ARG A 167 32.47 -12.60 0.76
CA ARG A 167 33.87 -12.80 0.34
C ARG A 167 34.12 -14.31 0.30
N HIS A 168 34.04 -14.90 -0.86
CA HIS A 168 34.73 -16.17 -1.09
C HIS A 168 36.16 -15.90 -1.40
N GLY A 169 37.02 -16.18 -0.40
CA GLY A 169 38.44 -16.43 -0.64
C GLY A 169 38.62 -17.78 -1.32
N VAL A 170 39.26 -17.81 -2.43
CA VAL A 170 40.47 -18.60 -2.83
C VAL A 170 40.94 -18.06 -4.14
#